data_6ccbe6459036a1a1c80ba4d326bc4eba
#
_entry.id   6ccbe6459036a1a1c80ba4d326bc4eba
#
_cell.length_a   1.000
_cell.length_b   1.000
_cell.length_c   1.000
_cell.angle_alpha   90.00
_cell.angle_beta   90.00
_cell.angle_gamma   90.00
#
_symmetry.space_group_name_H-M   'P 1'
#
loop_
_entity.id
_entity.type
_entity.pdbx_description
1 polymer ?
#
loop_
_entity_poly.entity_id
_entity_poly.type
_entity_poly.pdbx_seq_one_letter_code
_entity_poly.pdbx_strand_id
1 'polypeptide(L)'
;MANPITQAFFDAWTLISNADSDLISVLGLSLRVSLTATVIAGVLGAFLGVLLATIPFYGRAALISILNTLLGLPSVVVGLLVYILLSRAGPLGPLGLLFTPTAMVIAQSILITPLVAALSRQAISQTWQEIAPLLKSLGLPRWRIAMTLIEQTRFALLIIMLTAFGRAISEVGAVIIVGGNIAGVTRVMTTSIALETSKGEISFALALGFVLLATVLVINICAGLAKRDQAIVG
;
A
#
# COMPACT_ATOMS: atom_id res chain seq x y z
N MET A 1 10.36 -20.55 -32.86
CA MET A 1 10.05 -20.33 -31.43
C MET A 1 9.29 -19.02 -31.31
N ALA A 2 8.12 -19.03 -30.75
CA ALA A 2 7.34 -17.77 -30.52
C ALA A 2 8.12 -16.87 -29.56
N ASN A 3 8.07 -15.56 -29.79
CA ASN A 3 8.69 -14.60 -28.88
C ASN A 3 8.03 -14.74 -27.48
N PRO A 4 8.82 -14.90 -26.40
CA PRO A 4 8.27 -15.06 -25.04
C PRO A 4 7.26 -13.96 -24.65
N ILE A 5 7.47 -12.74 -25.13
CA ILE A 5 6.55 -11.61 -24.88
C ILE A 5 5.20 -11.84 -25.57
N THR A 6 5.21 -12.28 -26.84
CA THR A 6 3.97 -12.56 -27.58
C THR A 6 3.19 -13.70 -26.92
N GLN A 7 3.89 -14.74 -26.50
CA GLN A 7 3.29 -15.85 -25.78
C GLN A 7 2.68 -15.41 -24.45
N ALA A 8 3.38 -14.57 -23.68
CA ALA A 8 2.87 -14.02 -22.41
C ALA A 8 1.55 -13.23 -22.59
N PHE A 9 1.38 -12.49 -23.70
CA PHE A 9 0.11 -11.81 -23.98
C PHE A 9 -1.04 -12.79 -24.25
N PHE A 10 -0.78 -13.86 -25.02
CA PHE A 10 -1.79 -14.89 -25.25
C PHE A 10 -2.14 -15.64 -23.97
N ASP A 11 -1.14 -15.99 -23.15
CA ASP A 11 -1.34 -16.66 -21.87
C ASP A 11 -2.14 -15.76 -20.91
N ALA A 12 -1.82 -14.46 -20.82
CA ALA A 12 -2.58 -13.49 -20.02
C ALA A 12 -4.04 -13.39 -20.47
N TRP A 13 -4.27 -13.34 -21.80
CA TRP A 13 -5.61 -13.31 -22.35
C TRP A 13 -6.40 -14.58 -22.04
N THR A 14 -5.77 -15.76 -22.20
CA THR A 14 -6.42 -17.03 -21.88
C THR A 14 -6.73 -17.20 -20.41
N LEU A 15 -5.85 -16.75 -19.51
CA LEU A 15 -6.07 -16.75 -18.06
C LEU A 15 -7.28 -15.88 -17.67
N ILE A 16 -7.40 -14.70 -18.29
CA ILE A 16 -8.51 -13.78 -18.01
C ILE A 16 -9.82 -14.34 -18.60
N SER A 17 -9.79 -14.81 -19.86
CA SER A 17 -11.01 -15.27 -20.56
C SER A 17 -11.57 -16.56 -19.99
N ASN A 18 -10.72 -17.47 -19.51
CA ASN A 18 -11.14 -18.72 -18.90
C ASN A 18 -11.56 -18.56 -17.42
N ALA A 19 -11.40 -17.34 -16.85
CA ALA A 19 -11.69 -17.07 -15.43
C ALA A 19 -11.10 -18.13 -14.49
N ASP A 20 -9.81 -18.45 -14.69
CA ASP A 20 -9.11 -19.47 -13.92
C ASP A 20 -9.32 -19.24 -12.41
N SER A 21 -9.83 -20.27 -11.71
CA SER A 21 -10.20 -20.19 -10.30
C SER A 21 -9.00 -19.87 -9.41
N ASP A 22 -7.82 -20.41 -9.76
CA ASP A 22 -6.59 -20.17 -9.02
C ASP A 22 -6.10 -18.73 -9.21
N LEU A 23 -6.17 -18.22 -10.45
CA LEU A 23 -5.86 -16.82 -10.74
C LEU A 23 -6.78 -15.88 -9.96
N ILE A 24 -8.09 -16.12 -9.97
CA ILE A 24 -9.08 -15.30 -9.26
C ILE A 24 -8.82 -15.30 -7.76
N SER A 25 -8.52 -16.45 -7.18
CA SER A 25 -8.24 -16.59 -5.74
C SER A 25 -6.97 -15.82 -5.34
N VAL A 26 -5.89 -15.97 -6.12
CA VAL A 26 -4.60 -15.28 -5.90
C VAL A 26 -4.74 -13.77 -6.09
N LEU A 27 -5.47 -13.32 -7.11
CA LEU A 27 -5.76 -11.91 -7.36
C LEU A 27 -6.62 -11.32 -6.25
N GLY A 28 -7.68 -12.03 -5.85
CA GLY A 28 -8.57 -11.62 -4.76
C GLY A 28 -7.83 -11.47 -3.44
N LEU A 29 -6.95 -12.41 -3.11
CA LEU A 29 -6.10 -12.32 -1.91
C LEU A 29 -5.13 -11.14 -2.00
N SER A 30 -4.50 -10.92 -3.16
CA SER A 30 -3.60 -9.79 -3.40
C SER A 30 -4.30 -8.45 -3.15
N LEU A 31 -5.50 -8.28 -3.71
CA LEU A 31 -6.31 -7.08 -3.53
C LEU A 31 -6.73 -6.91 -2.07
N ARG A 32 -7.22 -7.97 -1.43
CA ARG A 32 -7.66 -7.92 -0.03
C ARG A 32 -6.52 -7.53 0.91
N VAL A 33 -5.36 -8.15 0.79
CA VAL A 33 -4.21 -7.88 1.65
C VAL A 33 -3.70 -6.45 1.42
N SER A 34 -3.49 -6.06 0.15
CA SER A 34 -2.96 -4.74 -0.18
C SER A 34 -3.93 -3.61 0.16
N LEU A 35 -5.23 -3.80 -0.09
CA LEU A 35 -6.24 -2.79 0.24
C LEU A 35 -6.37 -2.61 1.76
N THR A 36 -6.41 -3.70 2.52
CA THR A 36 -6.49 -3.65 3.98
C THR A 36 -5.27 -2.96 4.57
N ALA A 37 -4.06 -3.32 4.11
CA ALA A 37 -2.83 -2.67 4.53
C ALA A 37 -2.81 -1.18 4.18
N THR A 38 -3.29 -0.80 2.99
CA THR A 38 -3.38 0.58 2.55
C THR A 38 -4.34 1.40 3.41
N VAL A 39 -5.50 0.84 3.76
CA VAL A 39 -6.47 1.52 4.64
C VAL A 39 -5.87 1.75 6.04
N ILE A 40 -5.25 0.73 6.63
CA ILE A 40 -4.58 0.85 7.94
C ILE A 40 -3.48 1.90 7.89
N ALA A 41 -2.58 1.81 6.90
CA ALA A 41 -1.50 2.76 6.71
C ALA A 41 -2.01 4.16 6.39
N GLY A 42 -3.14 4.27 5.68
CA GLY A 42 -3.83 5.51 5.38
C GLY A 42 -4.30 6.23 6.61
N VAL A 43 -5.00 5.54 7.49
CA VAL A 43 -5.49 6.12 8.75
C VAL A 43 -4.32 6.55 9.64
N LEU A 44 -3.36 5.66 9.88
CA LEU A 44 -2.21 5.93 10.73
C LEU A 44 -1.30 7.02 10.14
N GLY A 45 -1.03 6.95 8.84
CA GLY A 45 -0.15 7.88 8.15
C GLY A 45 -0.78 9.27 7.99
N ALA A 46 -2.08 9.37 7.68
CA ALA A 46 -2.77 10.65 7.63
C ALA A 46 -2.83 11.31 9.02
N PHE A 47 -3.10 10.54 10.07
CA PHE A 47 -3.07 11.02 11.45
C PHE A 47 -1.69 11.60 11.81
N LEU A 48 -0.61 10.84 11.54
CA LEU A 48 0.76 11.31 11.74
C LEU A 48 1.07 12.53 10.88
N GLY A 49 0.58 12.55 9.64
CA GLY A 49 0.74 13.68 8.71
C GLY A 49 0.13 14.97 9.26
N VAL A 50 -1.11 14.92 9.75
CA VAL A 50 -1.78 16.07 10.41
C VAL A 50 -1.01 16.52 11.65
N LEU A 51 -0.65 15.58 12.52
CA LEU A 51 0.07 15.87 13.76
C LEU A 51 1.39 16.59 13.46
N LEU A 52 2.17 16.05 12.54
CA LEU A 52 3.47 16.60 12.16
C LEU A 52 3.36 17.89 11.35
N ALA A 53 2.26 18.15 10.65
CA ALA A 53 2.06 19.39 9.91
C ALA A 53 1.67 20.56 10.82
N THR A 54 0.81 20.30 11.84
CA THR A 54 0.12 21.36 12.55
C THR A 54 0.67 21.64 13.95
N ILE A 55 1.29 20.65 14.63
CA ILE A 55 1.71 20.77 16.03
C ILE A 55 3.24 20.93 16.09
N PRO A 56 3.75 22.06 16.61
CA PRO A 56 5.15 22.20 16.96
C PRO A 56 5.41 21.50 18.30
N PHE A 57 6.39 20.61 18.34
CA PHE A 57 6.86 19.96 19.55
C PHE A 57 8.36 19.68 19.46
N TYR A 58 8.98 19.50 20.66
CA TYR A 58 10.40 19.16 20.72
C TYR A 58 10.64 17.79 20.11
N GLY A 59 11.63 17.68 19.19
CA GLY A 59 11.91 16.42 18.45
C GLY A 59 11.13 16.22 17.15
N ARG A 60 10.21 17.15 16.76
CA ARG A 60 9.47 17.07 15.50
C ARG A 60 10.39 16.89 14.28
N ALA A 61 11.49 17.65 14.22
CA ALA A 61 12.45 17.55 13.10
C ALA A 61 13.10 16.16 13.03
N ALA A 62 13.48 15.60 14.17
CA ALA A 62 14.05 14.25 14.25
C ALA A 62 13.04 13.19 13.78
N LEU A 63 11.77 13.28 14.20
CA LEU A 63 10.73 12.35 13.76
C LEU A 63 10.46 12.45 12.26
N ILE A 64 10.45 13.66 11.69
CA ILE A 64 10.35 13.86 10.24
C ILE A 64 11.55 13.22 9.52
N SER A 65 12.76 13.39 10.03
CA SER A 65 13.97 12.77 9.45
C SER A 65 13.90 11.25 9.52
N ILE A 66 13.43 10.68 10.62
CA ILE A 66 13.22 9.23 10.76
C ILE A 66 12.19 8.74 9.73
N LEU A 67 11.05 9.40 9.60
CA LEU A 67 10.03 9.02 8.61
C LEU A 67 10.59 9.06 7.18
N ASN A 68 11.35 10.10 6.84
CA ASN A 68 11.98 10.20 5.53
C ASN A 68 13.02 9.09 5.29
N THR A 69 13.78 8.72 6.32
CA THR A 69 14.72 7.59 6.24
C THR A 69 13.99 6.27 6.02
N LEU A 70 12.84 6.08 6.69
CA LEU A 70 12.01 4.88 6.54
C LEU A 70 11.38 4.73 5.15
N LEU A 71 11.33 5.78 4.31
CA LEU A 71 10.93 5.66 2.92
C LEU A 71 11.87 4.77 2.10
N GLY A 72 13.15 4.75 2.45
CA GLY A 72 14.17 3.89 1.85
C GLY A 72 14.34 2.52 2.51
N LEU A 73 13.48 2.16 3.46
CA LEU A 73 13.61 0.91 4.21
C LEU A 73 13.43 -0.31 3.29
N PRO A 74 14.42 -1.23 3.23
CA PRO A 74 14.28 -2.45 2.44
C PRO A 74 13.14 -3.32 2.96
N SER A 75 12.23 -3.70 2.07
CA SER A 75 11.05 -4.49 2.45
C SER A 75 11.40 -5.85 3.05
N VAL A 76 12.49 -6.46 2.61
CA VAL A 76 13.03 -7.71 3.16
C VAL A 76 13.36 -7.55 4.64
N VAL A 77 13.95 -6.41 5.05
CA VAL A 77 14.28 -6.13 6.45
C VAL A 77 13.00 -6.03 7.29
N VAL A 78 11.98 -5.34 6.79
CA VAL A 78 10.67 -5.29 7.47
C VAL A 78 10.07 -6.68 7.60
N GLY A 79 10.10 -7.46 6.52
CA GLY A 79 9.63 -8.85 6.53
C GLY A 79 10.34 -9.70 7.59
N LEU A 80 11.66 -9.60 7.68
CA LEU A 80 12.46 -10.32 8.68
C LEU A 80 12.13 -9.88 10.11
N LEU A 81 11.99 -8.57 10.36
CA LEU A 81 11.62 -8.06 11.68
C LEU A 81 10.25 -8.58 12.11
N VAL A 82 9.26 -8.49 11.23
CA VAL A 82 7.91 -9.00 11.49
C VAL A 82 7.92 -10.52 11.68
N TYR A 83 8.70 -11.23 10.85
CA TYR A 83 8.89 -12.68 10.99
C TYR A 83 9.43 -13.04 12.38
N ILE A 84 10.50 -12.39 12.85
CA ILE A 84 11.09 -12.64 14.18
C ILE A 84 10.06 -12.35 15.27
N LEU A 85 9.30 -11.25 15.18
CA LEU A 85 8.28 -10.89 16.17
C LEU A 85 7.14 -11.89 16.24
N LEU A 86 6.68 -12.43 15.08
CA LEU A 86 5.55 -13.34 14.97
C LEU A 86 5.95 -14.83 15.02
N SER A 87 7.24 -15.15 14.99
CA SER A 87 7.75 -16.52 15.07
C SER A 87 7.41 -17.15 16.44
N ARG A 88 7.38 -18.48 16.51
CA ARG A 88 7.09 -19.21 17.76
C ARG A 88 8.00 -18.82 18.93
N ALA A 89 9.25 -18.47 18.64
CA ALA A 89 10.22 -17.98 19.62
C ALA A 89 10.13 -16.47 19.88
N GLY A 90 9.32 -15.74 19.11
CA GLY A 90 9.16 -14.30 19.22
C GLY A 90 8.10 -13.89 20.25
N PRO A 91 8.08 -12.61 20.65
CA PRO A 91 7.17 -12.09 21.67
C PRO A 91 5.68 -12.19 21.28
N LEU A 92 5.34 -12.20 20.00
CA LEU A 92 3.99 -12.33 19.47
C LEU A 92 3.69 -13.74 18.91
N GLY A 93 4.58 -14.70 19.13
CA GLY A 93 4.44 -16.10 18.71
C GLY A 93 3.15 -16.78 19.16
N PRO A 94 2.66 -16.57 20.39
CA PRO A 94 1.40 -17.14 20.87
C PRO A 94 0.17 -16.77 20.04
N LEU A 95 0.22 -15.67 19.26
CA LEU A 95 -0.89 -15.26 18.40
C LEU A 95 -1.06 -16.14 17.15
N GLY A 96 -0.06 -16.96 16.79
CA GLY A 96 -0.13 -17.88 15.65
C GLY A 96 -0.35 -17.19 14.29
N LEU A 97 0.09 -15.95 14.13
CA LEU A 97 -0.19 -15.13 12.94
C LEU A 97 0.78 -15.37 11.78
N LEU A 98 1.96 -15.94 12.03
CA LEU A 98 2.95 -16.17 10.98
C LEU A 98 2.39 -17.11 9.91
N PHE A 99 2.73 -16.85 8.66
CA PHE A 99 2.21 -17.56 7.48
C PHE A 99 0.69 -17.45 7.28
N THR A 100 0.11 -16.32 7.69
CA THR A 100 -1.28 -15.97 7.44
C THR A 100 -1.40 -14.67 6.64
N PRO A 101 -2.55 -14.42 5.98
CA PRO A 101 -2.81 -13.12 5.34
C PRO A 101 -2.70 -11.93 6.31
N THR A 102 -3.00 -12.14 7.59
CA THR A 102 -2.88 -11.09 8.62
C THR A 102 -1.43 -10.66 8.84
N ALA A 103 -0.46 -11.59 8.85
CA ALA A 103 0.95 -11.26 8.94
C ALA A 103 1.41 -10.42 7.74
N MET A 104 0.90 -10.74 6.54
CA MET A 104 1.19 -9.97 5.32
C MET A 104 0.64 -8.55 5.41
N VAL A 105 -0.59 -8.38 5.91
CA VAL A 105 -1.20 -7.06 6.16
C VAL A 105 -0.38 -6.25 7.16
N ILE A 106 0.07 -6.85 8.26
CA ILE A 106 0.91 -6.19 9.27
C ILE A 106 2.22 -5.69 8.63
N ALA A 107 2.94 -6.56 7.92
CA ALA A 107 4.21 -6.21 7.30
C ALA A 107 4.05 -5.09 6.26
N GLN A 108 3.03 -5.17 5.40
CA GLN A 108 2.73 -4.13 4.42
C GLN A 108 2.31 -2.82 5.09
N SER A 109 1.50 -2.85 6.15
CA SER A 109 1.10 -1.66 6.88
C SER A 109 2.30 -0.92 7.49
N ILE A 110 3.22 -1.65 8.10
CA ILE A 110 4.47 -1.09 8.65
C ILE A 110 5.30 -0.43 7.55
N LEU A 111 5.42 -1.08 6.39
CA LEU A 111 6.20 -0.58 5.27
C LEU A 111 5.61 0.70 4.65
N ILE A 112 4.28 0.78 4.55
CA ILE A 112 3.59 1.84 3.81
C ILE A 112 3.26 3.04 4.70
N THR A 113 3.08 2.85 6.01
CA THR A 113 2.73 3.93 6.94
C THR A 113 3.69 5.13 6.87
N PRO A 114 5.02 4.96 6.85
CA PRO A 114 5.95 6.08 6.70
C PRO A 114 5.75 6.86 5.40
N LEU A 115 5.46 6.16 4.29
CA LEU A 115 5.18 6.77 2.99
C LEU A 115 3.95 7.68 3.07
N VAL A 116 2.84 7.14 3.57
CA VAL A 116 1.60 7.90 3.71
C VAL A 116 1.81 9.07 4.68
N ALA A 117 2.49 8.87 5.80
CA ALA A 117 2.74 9.92 6.79
C ALA A 117 3.58 11.07 6.20
N ALA A 118 4.66 10.76 5.48
CA ALA A 118 5.53 11.77 4.88
C ALA A 118 4.80 12.59 3.80
N LEU A 119 4.09 11.93 2.88
CA LEU A 119 3.36 12.59 1.80
C LEU A 119 2.15 13.38 2.34
N SER A 120 1.38 12.82 3.27
CA SER A 120 0.26 13.51 3.92
C SER A 120 0.74 14.73 4.68
N ARG A 121 1.85 14.62 5.44
CA ARG A 121 2.46 15.77 6.10
C ARG A 121 2.80 16.88 5.11
N GLN A 122 3.40 16.54 3.96
CA GLN A 122 3.77 17.52 2.95
C GLN A 122 2.55 18.26 2.40
N ALA A 123 1.51 17.52 1.97
CA ALA A 123 0.29 18.08 1.43
C ALA A 123 -0.44 18.96 2.46
N ILE A 124 -0.58 18.47 3.69
CA ILE A 124 -1.26 19.17 4.77
C ILE A 124 -0.46 20.40 5.22
N SER A 125 0.88 20.35 5.24
CA SER A 125 1.70 21.51 5.61
C SER A 125 1.56 22.67 4.62
N GLN A 126 1.41 22.41 3.33
CA GLN A 126 1.17 23.45 2.32
C GLN A 126 -0.17 24.15 2.60
N THR A 127 -1.26 23.37 2.71
CA THR A 127 -2.58 23.92 3.03
C THR A 127 -2.60 24.64 4.38
N TRP A 128 -1.91 24.09 5.39
CA TRP A 128 -1.82 24.72 6.71
C TRP A 128 -1.18 26.11 6.65
N GLN A 129 -0.11 26.30 5.89
CA GLN A 129 0.54 27.61 5.73
C GLN A 129 -0.39 28.65 5.13
N GLU A 130 -1.29 28.25 4.22
CA GLU A 130 -2.23 29.14 3.55
C GLU A 130 -3.39 29.56 4.47
N ILE A 131 -3.99 28.60 5.19
CA ILE A 131 -5.24 28.85 5.93
C ILE A 131 -5.07 28.97 7.45
N ALA A 132 -3.86 28.72 8.01
CA ALA A 132 -3.62 28.79 9.45
C ALA A 132 -4.00 30.14 10.10
N PRO A 133 -3.71 31.33 9.50
CA PRO A 133 -4.10 32.60 10.08
C PRO A 133 -5.62 32.70 10.25
N LEU A 134 -6.38 32.28 9.24
CA LEU A 134 -7.85 32.26 9.28
C LEU A 134 -8.39 31.32 10.34
N LEU A 135 -7.92 30.07 10.37
CA LEU A 135 -8.39 29.07 11.34
C LEU A 135 -8.09 29.45 12.79
N LYS A 136 -6.94 30.13 13.01
CA LYS A 136 -6.57 30.64 14.34
C LYS A 136 -7.44 31.83 14.77
N SER A 137 -7.79 32.75 13.86
CA SER A 137 -8.65 33.90 14.16
C SER A 137 -10.08 33.46 14.51
N LEU A 138 -10.55 32.36 13.94
CA LEU A 138 -11.87 31.77 14.26
C LEU A 138 -11.93 31.03 15.60
N GLY A 139 -10.79 30.87 16.30
CA GLY A 139 -10.74 30.20 17.60
C GLY A 139 -11.18 28.72 17.57
N LEU A 140 -11.05 28.05 16.45
CA LEU A 140 -11.53 26.68 16.28
C LEU A 140 -10.74 25.68 17.13
N PRO A 141 -11.42 24.66 17.71
CA PRO A 141 -10.73 23.59 18.42
C PRO A 141 -9.87 22.74 17.46
N ARG A 142 -8.78 22.17 17.98
CA ARG A 142 -7.78 21.43 17.18
C ARG A 142 -8.38 20.33 16.29
N TRP A 143 -9.41 19.63 16.75
CA TRP A 143 -10.05 18.58 15.97
C TRP A 143 -10.79 19.12 14.73
N ARG A 144 -11.45 20.29 14.84
CA ARG A 144 -12.08 20.96 13.69
C ARG A 144 -11.03 21.44 12.69
N ILE A 145 -9.92 21.99 13.17
CA ILE A 145 -8.78 22.35 12.31
C ILE A 145 -8.29 21.14 11.54
N ALA A 146 -8.09 20.00 12.22
CA ALA A 146 -7.66 18.75 11.56
C ALA A 146 -8.65 18.28 10.49
N MET A 147 -9.96 18.30 10.79
CA MET A 147 -11.01 17.92 9.83
C MET A 147 -11.02 18.85 8.61
N THR A 148 -10.96 20.17 8.82
CA THR A 148 -10.89 21.15 7.73
C THR A 148 -9.68 20.92 6.85
N LEU A 149 -8.50 20.64 7.43
CA LEU A 149 -7.30 20.35 6.67
C LEU A 149 -7.43 19.06 5.84
N ILE A 150 -7.99 18.00 6.42
CA ILE A 150 -8.25 16.74 5.71
C ILE A 150 -9.21 16.98 4.55
N GLU A 151 -10.28 17.74 4.77
CA GLU A 151 -11.25 18.07 3.74
C GLU A 151 -10.64 18.88 2.60
N GLN A 152 -9.88 19.92 2.91
CA GLN A 152 -9.18 20.75 1.92
C GLN A 152 -8.11 19.96 1.14
N THR A 153 -7.46 18.98 1.76
CA THR A 153 -6.42 18.15 1.13
C THR A 153 -6.96 16.83 0.58
N ARG A 154 -8.27 16.57 0.60
CA ARG A 154 -8.89 15.29 0.26
C ARG A 154 -8.42 14.68 -1.07
N PHE A 155 -8.25 15.52 -2.10
CA PHE A 155 -7.79 15.05 -3.41
C PHE A 155 -6.31 14.66 -3.41
N ALA A 156 -5.47 15.40 -2.68
CA ALA A 156 -4.08 15.03 -2.50
C ALA A 156 -3.97 13.73 -1.68
N LEU A 157 -4.77 13.59 -0.62
CA LEU A 157 -4.83 12.36 0.18
C LEU A 157 -5.31 11.16 -0.65
N LEU A 158 -6.28 11.34 -1.56
CA LEU A 158 -6.70 10.28 -2.47
C LEU A 158 -5.53 9.80 -3.36
N ILE A 159 -4.78 10.74 -3.95
CA ILE A 159 -3.60 10.40 -4.77
C ILE A 159 -2.56 9.66 -3.92
N ILE A 160 -2.33 10.09 -2.69
CA ILE A 160 -1.42 9.43 -1.75
C ILE A 160 -1.89 8.00 -1.46
N MET A 161 -3.18 7.78 -1.25
CA MET A 161 -3.74 6.45 -1.02
C MET A 161 -3.59 5.54 -2.24
N LEU A 162 -3.78 6.05 -3.46
CA LEU A 162 -3.55 5.30 -4.69
C LEU A 162 -2.07 4.93 -4.87
N THR A 163 -1.17 5.87 -4.54
CA THR A 163 0.28 5.61 -4.55
C THR A 163 0.66 4.54 -3.51
N ALA A 164 0.10 4.63 -2.31
CA ALA A 164 0.29 3.67 -1.24
C ALA A 164 -0.24 2.27 -1.62
N PHE A 165 -1.40 2.20 -2.25
CA PHE A 165 -1.97 0.96 -2.77
C PHE A 165 -1.09 0.35 -3.87
N GLY A 166 -0.63 1.16 -4.84
CA GLY A 166 0.30 0.70 -5.87
C GLY A 166 1.60 0.13 -5.27
N ARG A 167 2.12 0.78 -4.22
CA ARG A 167 3.29 0.28 -3.47
C ARG A 167 2.99 -1.02 -2.72
N ALA A 168 1.79 -1.14 -2.11
CA ALA A 168 1.37 -2.34 -1.39
C ALA A 168 1.25 -3.54 -2.32
N ILE A 169 0.51 -3.39 -3.43
CA ILE A 169 0.19 -4.50 -4.33
C ILE A 169 1.41 -5.00 -5.11
N SER A 170 2.43 -4.17 -5.28
CA SER A 170 3.70 -4.54 -5.93
C SER A 170 4.72 -5.14 -4.97
N GLU A 171 4.40 -5.26 -3.67
CA GLU A 171 5.35 -5.74 -2.67
C GLU A 171 5.57 -7.25 -2.76
N VAL A 172 6.84 -7.66 -2.79
CA VAL A 172 7.27 -9.07 -2.85
C VAL A 172 8.02 -9.48 -1.58
N GLY A 173 9.05 -8.72 -1.21
CA GLY A 173 10.05 -9.13 -0.22
C GLY A 173 9.47 -9.40 1.17
N ALA A 174 8.76 -8.43 1.74
CA ALA A 174 8.14 -8.60 3.04
C ALA A 174 7.06 -9.70 3.01
N VAL A 175 6.24 -9.69 1.96
CA VAL A 175 5.10 -10.61 1.82
C VAL A 175 5.54 -12.07 1.71
N ILE A 176 6.59 -12.36 0.95
CA ILE A 176 7.08 -13.75 0.80
C ILE A 176 7.69 -14.27 2.11
N ILE A 177 8.36 -13.41 2.88
CA ILE A 177 8.99 -13.79 4.16
C ILE A 177 7.93 -14.13 5.21
N VAL A 178 6.93 -13.26 5.40
CA VAL A 178 5.93 -13.46 6.46
C VAL A 178 4.77 -14.35 6.03
N GLY A 179 4.51 -14.45 4.72
CA GLY A 179 3.43 -15.26 4.15
C GLY A 179 3.85 -16.67 3.77
N GLY A 180 5.11 -16.90 3.37
CA GLY A 180 5.61 -18.21 2.96
C GLY A 180 5.12 -18.73 1.61
N ASN A 181 4.40 -17.92 0.81
CA ASN A 181 3.89 -18.26 -0.53
C ASN A 181 3.10 -19.59 -0.58
N ILE A 182 2.27 -19.87 0.42
CA ILE A 182 1.50 -21.12 0.54
C ILE A 182 0.29 -21.07 -0.41
N ALA A 183 0.18 -22.08 -1.28
CA ALA A 183 -0.93 -22.20 -2.21
C ALA A 183 -2.29 -22.24 -1.47
N GLY A 184 -3.27 -21.48 -1.96
CA GLY A 184 -4.60 -21.39 -1.37
C GLY A 184 -4.69 -20.63 -0.04
N VAL A 185 -3.56 -20.18 0.56
CA VAL A 185 -3.55 -19.53 1.89
C VAL A 185 -2.92 -18.13 1.83
N THR A 186 -1.67 -18.02 1.36
CA THR A 186 -0.89 -16.77 1.39
C THR A 186 -0.24 -16.43 0.05
N ARG A 187 -0.46 -17.25 -0.98
CA ARG A 187 0.04 -16.95 -2.31
C ARG A 187 -0.70 -15.76 -2.91
N VAL A 188 0.05 -14.72 -3.28
CA VAL A 188 -0.45 -13.51 -3.96
C VAL A 188 0.20 -13.37 -5.33
N MET A 189 -0.29 -12.43 -6.17
CA MET A 189 0.19 -12.26 -7.54
C MET A 189 1.72 -12.08 -7.62
N THR A 190 2.27 -11.22 -6.79
CA THR A 190 3.71 -10.92 -6.78
C THR A 190 4.56 -12.12 -6.36
N THR A 191 4.10 -12.92 -5.39
CA THR A 191 4.81 -14.14 -4.97
C THR A 191 4.63 -15.27 -5.96
N SER A 192 3.51 -15.31 -6.72
CA SER A 192 3.32 -16.23 -7.85
C SER A 192 4.28 -15.91 -9.00
N ILE A 193 4.40 -14.64 -9.38
CA ILE A 193 5.36 -14.18 -10.38
C ILE A 193 6.79 -14.61 -10.00
N ALA A 194 7.20 -14.37 -8.76
CA ALA A 194 8.52 -14.77 -8.28
C ALA A 194 8.73 -16.29 -8.33
N LEU A 195 7.71 -17.07 -7.98
CA LEU A 195 7.76 -18.54 -8.06
C LEU A 195 7.91 -19.04 -9.50
N GLU A 196 7.06 -18.56 -10.42
CA GLU A 196 7.10 -19.00 -11.82
C GLU A 196 8.42 -18.58 -12.49
N THR A 197 8.92 -17.40 -12.16
CA THR A 197 10.26 -16.97 -12.58
C THR A 197 11.36 -17.93 -12.09
N SER A 198 11.28 -18.37 -10.84
CA SER A 198 12.25 -19.32 -10.27
C SER A 198 12.19 -20.72 -10.88
N LYS A 199 11.04 -21.11 -11.44
CA LYS A 199 10.85 -22.35 -12.19
C LYS A 199 11.36 -22.26 -13.64
N GLY A 200 11.68 -21.07 -14.13
CA GLY A 200 12.04 -20.82 -15.52
C GLY A 200 10.85 -20.58 -16.46
N GLU A 201 9.61 -20.56 -15.95
CA GLU A 201 8.37 -20.31 -16.69
C GLU A 201 8.16 -18.79 -16.93
N ILE A 202 9.11 -18.21 -17.69
CA ILE A 202 9.19 -16.74 -17.86
C ILE A 202 7.94 -16.18 -18.56
N SER A 203 7.42 -16.89 -19.59
CA SER A 203 6.23 -16.45 -20.32
C SER A 203 5.01 -16.38 -19.40
N PHE A 204 4.81 -17.38 -18.55
CA PHE A 204 3.71 -17.42 -17.61
C PHE A 204 3.87 -16.38 -16.48
N ALA A 205 5.09 -16.20 -15.96
CA ALA A 205 5.40 -15.14 -15.00
C ALA A 205 5.07 -13.74 -15.56
N LEU A 206 5.43 -13.48 -16.83
CA LEU A 206 5.07 -12.22 -17.52
C LEU A 206 3.55 -12.09 -17.71
N ALA A 207 2.84 -13.17 -18.04
CA ALA A 207 1.39 -13.16 -18.16
C ALA A 207 0.71 -12.72 -16.85
N LEU A 208 1.13 -13.30 -15.71
CA LEU A 208 0.65 -12.87 -14.39
C LEU A 208 0.98 -11.41 -14.11
N GLY A 209 2.16 -10.95 -14.52
CA GLY A 209 2.57 -9.55 -14.42
C GLY A 209 1.65 -8.61 -15.20
N PHE A 210 1.26 -8.97 -16.44
CA PHE A 210 0.32 -8.20 -17.25
C PHE A 210 -1.07 -8.14 -16.62
N VAL A 211 -1.56 -9.25 -16.06
CA VAL A 211 -2.84 -9.28 -15.32
C VAL A 211 -2.81 -8.34 -14.12
N LEU A 212 -1.72 -8.37 -13.35
CA LEU A 212 -1.54 -7.49 -12.19
C LEU A 212 -1.51 -6.01 -12.62
N LEU A 213 -0.73 -5.67 -13.64
CA LEU A 213 -0.65 -4.30 -14.17
C LEU A 213 -1.99 -3.81 -14.70
N ALA A 214 -2.72 -4.65 -15.46
CA ALA A 214 -4.05 -4.32 -15.95
C ALA A 214 -5.02 -4.04 -14.79
N THR A 215 -4.99 -4.87 -13.74
CA THR A 215 -5.82 -4.70 -12.54
C THR A 215 -5.53 -3.37 -11.84
N VAL A 216 -4.25 -3.05 -11.61
CA VAL A 216 -3.84 -1.79 -10.99
C VAL A 216 -4.23 -0.59 -11.86
N LEU A 217 -4.07 -0.70 -13.18
CA LEU A 217 -4.47 0.35 -14.13
C LEU A 217 -5.98 0.62 -14.06
N VAL A 218 -6.80 -0.42 -14.07
CA VAL A 218 -8.27 -0.29 -13.95
C VAL A 218 -8.65 0.42 -12.65
N ILE A 219 -8.06 0.02 -11.52
CA ILE A 219 -8.33 0.65 -10.23
C ILE A 219 -7.95 2.14 -10.25
N ASN A 220 -6.79 2.49 -10.81
CA ASN A 220 -6.35 3.89 -10.92
C ASN A 220 -7.26 4.71 -11.85
N ILE A 221 -7.69 4.16 -12.98
CA ILE A 221 -8.62 4.82 -13.89
C ILE A 221 -9.96 5.06 -13.19
N CYS A 222 -10.55 4.04 -12.56
CA CYS A 222 -11.82 4.17 -11.83
C CYS A 222 -11.74 5.25 -10.74
N ALA A 223 -10.65 5.27 -9.95
CA ALA A 223 -10.43 6.29 -8.94
C ALA A 223 -10.24 7.70 -9.55
N GLY A 224 -9.58 7.80 -10.70
CA GLY A 224 -9.41 9.06 -11.44
C GLY A 224 -10.72 9.62 -11.98
N LEU A 225 -11.58 8.75 -12.52
CA LEU A 225 -12.91 9.13 -13.01
C LEU A 225 -13.81 9.63 -11.86
N ALA A 226 -13.83 8.92 -10.74
CA ALA A 226 -14.58 9.34 -9.55
C ALA A 226 -14.16 10.73 -9.03
N LYS A 227 -12.88 11.09 -9.19
CA LYS A 227 -12.37 12.43 -8.87
C LYS A 227 -12.92 13.50 -9.81
N ARG A 228 -13.05 13.21 -11.11
CA ARG A 228 -13.48 14.18 -12.13
C ARG A 228 -14.95 14.59 -11.93
N ASP A 229 -15.81 13.64 -11.59
CA ASP A 229 -17.23 13.90 -11.35
C ASP A 229 -17.45 14.81 -10.13
N GLN A 230 -16.63 14.66 -9.07
CA GLN A 230 -16.73 15.52 -7.89
C GLN A 230 -16.17 16.94 -8.09
N ALA A 231 -15.24 17.12 -9.04
CA ALA A 231 -14.70 18.44 -9.38
C ALA A 231 -15.65 19.28 -10.27
N ILE A 232 -16.65 18.65 -10.89
CA ILE A 232 -17.66 19.34 -11.73
C ILE A 232 -18.86 19.78 -10.89
N VAL A 233 -19.09 19.17 -9.73
CA VAL A 233 -20.28 19.42 -8.86
C VAL A 233 -19.97 20.39 -7.71
N GLY A 234 -18.72 20.78 -7.49
CA GLY A 234 -18.30 21.73 -6.44
C GLY A 234 -17.70 22.99 -7.01
#